data_5a7c20033cd47e5735a017c6950e4a9c
#
_entry.id   5a7c20033cd47e5735a017c6950e4a9c
#
_cell.length_a   1.000
_cell.length_b   1.000
_cell.length_c   1.000
_cell.angle_alpha   90.00
_cell.angle_beta   90.00
_cell.angle_gamma   90.00
#
_symmetry.space_group_name_H-M   'P 1'
#
loop_
_entity.id
_entity.type
_entity.pdbx_description
1 polymer ?
#
loop_
_entity_poly.entity_id
_entity_poly.type
_entity_poly.pdbx_seq_one_letter_code
_entity_poly.pdbx_strand_id
1 'polypeptide(L)'
;NYPKDYELAEVGPILARWEKLQSEEIDAGLQGTPLNQIALEQGFHSIVEPKSYFPHFQFTSLNVDARWAQNNLKLLAGFMRAFIKAHRLFFSDKKLMRDIAIKETGISGKHADRAWKEYTEEDMFSINGEFSIEGIQCLIDESALIRSIAKRRGRNAADYVNSQFITEALGMI
;
A
#
# COMPACT_ATOMS: atom_id res chain seq x y z
N ASN A 1 -9.44 -19.49 -16.90
CA ASN A 1 -8.22 -19.22 -17.69
C ASN A 1 -8.42 -17.97 -18.53
N TYR A 2 -7.59 -16.95 -18.29
CA TYR A 2 -7.62 -15.72 -19.10
C TYR A 2 -7.08 -15.98 -20.52
N PRO A 3 -7.67 -15.40 -21.57
CA PRO A 3 -8.89 -14.56 -21.59
C PRO A 3 -10.19 -15.36 -21.82
N LYS A 4 -10.15 -16.68 -21.72
CA LYS A 4 -11.27 -17.55 -22.10
C LYS A 4 -12.46 -17.50 -21.12
N ASP A 5 -12.14 -17.49 -19.83
CA ASP A 5 -13.14 -17.66 -18.76
C ASP A 5 -13.49 -16.33 -18.07
N TYR A 6 -12.70 -15.28 -18.28
CA TYR A 6 -12.92 -13.93 -17.75
C TYR A 6 -12.19 -12.87 -18.56
N GLU A 7 -12.61 -11.62 -18.43
CA GLU A 7 -12.01 -10.44 -19.03
C GLU A 7 -11.42 -9.53 -17.95
N LEU A 8 -10.29 -8.89 -18.25
CA LEU A 8 -9.68 -7.88 -17.37
C LEU A 8 -10.03 -6.48 -17.87
N ALA A 9 -10.85 -5.77 -17.11
CA ALA A 9 -11.23 -4.39 -17.40
C ALA A 9 -10.28 -3.40 -16.71
N GLU A 10 -9.73 -2.46 -17.45
CA GLU A 10 -8.96 -1.35 -16.90
C GLU A 10 -9.91 -0.26 -16.37
N VAL A 11 -10.20 -0.28 -15.08
CA VAL A 11 -11.20 0.59 -14.47
C VAL A 11 -10.61 1.73 -13.61
N GLY A 12 -9.28 1.83 -13.55
CA GLY A 12 -8.60 2.91 -12.84
C GLY A 12 -8.45 2.69 -11.32
N PRO A 13 -8.41 3.78 -10.52
CA PRO A 13 -8.10 3.72 -9.10
C PRO A 13 -9.18 3.03 -8.28
N ILE A 14 -8.85 2.75 -7.01
CA ILE A 14 -9.69 1.93 -6.11
C ILE A 14 -11.13 2.44 -5.95
N LEU A 15 -11.34 3.75 -5.90
CA LEU A 15 -12.69 4.32 -5.82
C LEU A 15 -13.50 4.07 -7.09
N ALA A 16 -12.91 4.25 -8.27
CA ALA A 16 -13.59 3.96 -9.54
C ALA A 16 -13.93 2.48 -9.68
N ARG A 17 -13.07 1.58 -9.18
CA ARG A 17 -13.39 0.14 -9.13
C ARG A 17 -14.55 -0.16 -8.19
N TRP A 18 -14.60 0.52 -7.05
CA TRP A 18 -15.70 0.38 -6.11
C TRP A 18 -17.03 0.84 -6.72
N GLU A 19 -17.05 2.01 -7.35
CA GLU A 19 -18.24 2.54 -8.04
C GLU A 19 -18.74 1.57 -9.12
N LYS A 20 -17.83 1.03 -9.94
CA LYS A 20 -18.19 0.07 -11.00
C LYS A 20 -18.66 -1.28 -10.47
N LEU A 21 -18.12 -1.74 -9.34
CA LEU A 21 -18.62 -2.94 -8.68
C LEU A 21 -20.03 -2.73 -8.11
N GLN A 22 -20.30 -1.55 -7.52
CA GLN A 22 -21.64 -1.19 -7.01
C GLN A 22 -22.69 -1.03 -8.13
N SER A 23 -22.26 -0.52 -9.29
CA SER A 23 -23.15 -0.35 -10.47
C SER A 23 -23.29 -1.60 -11.32
N GLU A 24 -22.69 -2.72 -10.90
CA GLU A 24 -22.70 -4.00 -11.64
C GLU A 24 -22.05 -3.91 -13.04
N GLU A 25 -21.23 -2.89 -13.28
CA GLU A 25 -20.43 -2.79 -14.51
C GLU A 25 -19.25 -3.77 -14.54
N ILE A 26 -18.83 -4.26 -13.38
CA ILE A 26 -17.85 -5.33 -13.23
C ILE A 26 -18.34 -6.35 -12.21
N ASP A 27 -18.06 -7.63 -12.44
CA ASP A 27 -18.49 -8.73 -11.58
C ASP A 27 -17.59 -8.90 -10.33
N ALA A 28 -16.33 -8.51 -10.43
CA ALA A 28 -15.35 -8.60 -9.35
C ALA A 28 -14.32 -7.47 -9.42
N GLY A 29 -13.82 -7.04 -8.27
CA GLY A 29 -12.81 -5.99 -8.18
C GLY A 29 -11.97 -6.09 -6.93
N LEU A 30 -10.66 -5.81 -7.06
CA LEU A 30 -9.75 -5.77 -5.91
C LEU A 30 -10.06 -4.54 -5.06
N GLN A 31 -10.44 -4.74 -3.82
CA GLN A 31 -10.74 -3.68 -2.87
C GLN A 31 -9.71 -3.65 -1.73
N GLY A 32 -9.34 -2.46 -1.29
CA GLY A 32 -8.51 -2.25 -0.12
C GLY A 32 -9.28 -1.55 1.00
N THR A 33 -8.67 -1.48 2.16
CA THR A 33 -9.21 -0.80 3.35
C THR A 33 -9.49 0.69 3.09
N PRO A 34 -10.66 1.23 3.48
CA PRO A 34 -11.76 0.55 4.19
C PRO A 34 -12.84 -0.05 3.27
N LEU A 35 -12.70 0.06 1.94
CA LEU A 35 -13.74 -0.34 0.98
C LEU A 35 -14.01 -1.85 0.99
N ASN A 36 -13.02 -2.69 1.31
CA ASN A 36 -13.20 -4.11 1.52
C ASN A 36 -14.26 -4.40 2.61
N GLN A 37 -14.21 -3.68 3.74
CA GLN A 37 -15.17 -3.83 4.84
C GLN A 37 -16.55 -3.28 4.47
N ILE A 38 -16.59 -2.15 3.78
CA ILE A 38 -17.85 -1.54 3.29
C ILE A 38 -18.53 -2.51 2.30
N ALA A 39 -17.78 -3.13 1.41
CA ALA A 39 -18.30 -4.11 0.46
C ALA A 39 -18.95 -5.31 1.18
N LEU A 40 -18.28 -5.88 2.18
CA LEU A 40 -18.85 -6.97 2.98
C LEU A 40 -20.15 -6.56 3.70
N GLU A 41 -20.22 -5.34 4.24
CA GLU A 41 -21.41 -4.81 4.90
C GLU A 41 -22.58 -4.60 3.92
N GLN A 42 -22.29 -4.35 2.64
CA GLN A 42 -23.28 -4.22 1.58
C GLN A 42 -23.66 -5.56 0.92
N GLY A 43 -23.15 -6.68 1.44
CA GLY A 43 -23.51 -8.01 0.98
C GLY A 43 -22.63 -8.57 -0.14
N PHE A 44 -21.56 -7.89 -0.52
CA PHE A 44 -20.55 -8.46 -1.39
C PHE A 44 -19.75 -9.56 -0.67
N HIS A 45 -19.15 -10.46 -1.42
CA HIS A 45 -18.39 -11.57 -0.88
C HIS A 45 -16.90 -11.47 -1.25
N SER A 46 -16.03 -11.76 -0.31
CA SER A 46 -14.61 -11.97 -0.62
C SER A 46 -14.43 -13.35 -1.24
N ILE A 47 -13.97 -13.39 -2.49
CA ILE A 47 -13.70 -14.63 -3.22
C ILE A 47 -12.23 -15.07 -3.09
N VAL A 48 -11.34 -14.14 -2.70
CA VAL A 48 -9.91 -14.42 -2.47
C VAL A 48 -9.33 -13.41 -1.51
N GLU A 49 -8.43 -13.86 -0.65
CA GLU A 49 -7.63 -13.01 0.21
C GLU A 49 -6.20 -12.92 -0.35
N PRO A 50 -5.79 -11.79 -0.96
CA PRO A 50 -4.49 -11.68 -1.63
C PRO A 50 -3.30 -11.98 -0.73
N LYS A 51 -3.37 -11.63 0.57
CA LYS A 51 -2.31 -11.89 1.55
C LYS A 51 -1.97 -13.38 1.68
N SER A 52 -2.93 -14.27 1.42
CA SER A 52 -2.69 -15.73 1.44
C SER A 52 -1.78 -16.21 0.31
N TYR A 53 -1.72 -15.47 -0.78
CA TYR A 53 -0.91 -15.80 -1.96
C TYR A 53 0.37 -14.98 -2.03
N PHE A 54 0.33 -13.75 -1.56
CA PHE A 54 1.41 -12.76 -1.61
C PHE A 54 1.66 -12.15 -0.23
N PRO A 55 2.13 -12.93 0.76
CA PRO A 55 2.23 -12.48 2.15
C PRO A 55 3.20 -11.32 2.36
N HIS A 56 4.17 -11.15 1.46
CA HIS A 56 5.21 -10.13 1.55
C HIS A 56 5.04 -8.99 0.55
N PHE A 57 3.90 -8.91 -0.15
CA PHE A 57 3.72 -7.94 -1.23
C PHE A 57 3.80 -6.48 -0.74
N GLN A 58 4.79 -5.74 -1.21
CA GLN A 58 4.98 -4.32 -0.92
C GLN A 58 4.15 -3.46 -1.89
N PHE A 59 2.90 -3.17 -1.52
CA PHE A 59 1.98 -2.46 -2.41
C PHE A 59 2.38 -0.99 -2.64
N THR A 60 2.82 -0.29 -1.59
CA THR A 60 3.21 1.12 -1.66
C THR A 60 4.62 1.32 -1.15
N SER A 61 5.34 2.27 -1.76
CA SER A 61 6.67 2.65 -1.34
C SER A 61 6.92 4.13 -1.60
N LEU A 62 7.79 4.75 -0.82
CA LEU A 62 8.29 6.08 -1.08
C LEU A 62 9.41 6.00 -2.11
N ASN A 63 9.22 6.67 -3.25
CA ASN A 63 10.18 6.64 -4.34
C ASN A 63 10.73 8.04 -4.59
N VAL A 64 12.02 8.13 -4.90
CA VAL A 64 12.71 9.37 -5.21
C VAL A 64 13.69 9.15 -6.36
N ASP A 65 13.88 10.16 -7.21
CA ASP A 65 14.94 10.12 -8.22
C ASP A 65 16.32 10.06 -7.55
N ALA A 66 17.15 9.09 -7.94
CA ALA A 66 18.43 8.82 -7.30
C ALA A 66 19.42 10.01 -7.40
N ARG A 67 19.43 10.72 -8.56
CA ARG A 67 20.31 11.89 -8.74
C ARG A 67 19.83 13.07 -7.91
N TRP A 68 18.51 13.27 -7.86
CA TRP A 68 17.93 14.30 -7.01
C TRP A 68 18.26 14.01 -5.53
N ALA A 69 18.12 12.78 -5.07
CA ALA A 69 18.42 12.37 -3.70
C ALA A 69 19.88 12.69 -3.33
N GLN A 70 20.84 12.33 -4.20
CA GLN A 70 22.28 12.62 -4.01
C GLN A 70 22.57 14.12 -3.89
N ASN A 71 21.84 14.96 -4.62
CA ASN A 71 22.03 16.41 -4.62
C ASN A 71 21.24 17.11 -3.48
N ASN A 72 20.35 16.41 -2.77
CA ASN A 72 19.46 16.98 -1.78
C ASN A 72 19.46 16.21 -0.44
N LEU A 73 20.60 15.66 -0.03
CA LEU A 73 20.73 14.79 1.14
C LEU A 73 20.12 15.37 2.42
N LYS A 74 20.40 16.66 2.72
CA LYS A 74 19.85 17.32 3.93
C LYS A 74 18.33 17.43 3.91
N LEU A 75 17.76 17.75 2.74
CA LEU A 75 16.31 17.87 2.58
C LEU A 75 15.65 16.50 2.72
N LEU A 76 16.21 15.48 2.07
CA LEU A 76 15.70 14.11 2.14
C LEU A 76 15.80 13.54 3.57
N ALA A 77 16.92 13.78 4.28
CA ALA A 77 17.06 13.39 5.68
C ALA A 77 16.03 14.10 6.58
N GLY A 78 15.75 15.38 6.34
CA GLY A 78 14.70 16.12 7.04
C GLY A 78 13.31 15.53 6.78
N PHE A 79 13.01 15.23 5.53
CA PHE A 79 11.76 14.57 5.13
C PHE A 79 11.61 13.21 5.80
N MET A 80 12.64 12.36 5.74
CA MET A 80 12.60 11.01 6.34
C MET A 80 12.37 11.07 7.85
N ARG A 81 12.98 12.02 8.56
CA ARG A 81 12.70 12.21 10.00
C ARG A 81 11.22 12.57 10.25
N ALA A 82 10.66 13.47 9.45
CA ALA A 82 9.24 13.85 9.58
C ALA A 82 8.34 12.65 9.27
N PHE A 83 8.66 11.88 8.24
CA PHE A 83 7.95 10.68 7.83
C PHE A 83 7.93 9.61 8.94
N ILE A 84 9.09 9.31 9.53
CA ILE A 84 9.19 8.35 10.64
C ILE A 84 8.38 8.83 11.86
N LYS A 85 8.47 10.13 12.20
CA LYS A 85 7.65 10.70 13.29
C LYS A 85 6.16 10.57 13.02
N ALA A 86 5.73 10.81 11.78
CA ALA A 86 4.34 10.65 11.38
C ALA A 86 3.88 9.18 11.50
N HIS A 87 4.70 8.21 11.08
CA HIS A 87 4.43 6.79 11.27
C HIS A 87 4.29 6.43 12.75
N ARG A 88 5.24 6.84 13.59
CA ARG A 88 5.17 6.60 15.04
C ARG A 88 3.93 7.22 15.68
N LEU A 89 3.57 8.43 15.26
CA LEU A 89 2.33 9.09 15.70
C LEU A 89 1.10 8.31 15.26
N PHE A 90 1.09 7.80 14.02
CA PHE A 90 0.01 6.97 13.49
C PHE A 90 -0.23 5.72 14.37
N PHE A 91 0.84 5.08 14.84
CA PHE A 91 0.74 3.91 15.74
C PHE A 91 0.34 4.29 17.17
N SER A 92 0.80 5.44 17.68
CA SER A 92 0.65 5.80 19.10
C SER A 92 -0.63 6.56 19.43
N ASP A 93 -1.24 7.27 18.47
CA ASP A 93 -2.43 8.10 18.72
C ASP A 93 -3.60 7.69 17.80
N LYS A 94 -4.24 6.59 18.16
CA LYS A 94 -5.43 6.08 17.46
C LYS A 94 -6.53 7.13 17.35
N LYS A 95 -6.76 7.90 18.43
CA LYS A 95 -7.86 8.88 18.45
C LYS A 95 -7.63 9.98 17.42
N LEU A 96 -6.41 10.54 17.39
CA LEU A 96 -6.05 11.57 16.41
C LEU A 96 -6.17 11.03 14.98
N MET A 97 -5.66 9.82 14.72
CA MET A 97 -5.71 9.21 13.37
C MET A 97 -7.14 8.95 12.92
N ARG A 98 -7.99 8.46 13.84
CA ARG A 98 -9.41 8.29 13.58
C ARG A 98 -10.10 9.61 13.22
N ASP A 99 -9.86 10.65 14.00
CA ASP A 99 -10.48 11.96 13.79
C ASP A 99 -10.03 12.59 12.44
N ILE A 100 -8.74 12.44 12.09
CA ILE A 100 -8.20 12.84 10.79
C ILE A 100 -8.86 12.04 9.65
N ALA A 101 -8.92 10.71 9.76
CA ALA A 101 -9.51 9.87 8.72
C ALA A 101 -10.97 10.25 8.45
N ILE A 102 -11.78 10.44 9.49
CA ILE A 102 -13.18 10.88 9.36
C ILE A 102 -13.27 12.24 8.67
N LYS A 103 -12.45 13.18 9.11
CA LYS A 103 -12.46 14.56 8.58
C LYS A 103 -12.06 14.62 7.11
N GLU A 104 -10.98 13.90 6.74
CA GLU A 104 -10.39 14.02 5.40
C GLU A 104 -11.07 13.12 4.35
N THR A 105 -11.67 12.00 4.78
CA THR A 105 -12.25 11.02 3.85
C THR A 105 -13.77 10.87 3.95
N GLY A 106 -14.39 11.40 5.02
CA GLY A 106 -15.82 11.24 5.26
C GLY A 106 -16.27 9.84 5.68
N ILE A 107 -15.36 8.91 5.94
CA ILE A 107 -15.71 7.55 6.39
C ILE A 107 -16.31 7.58 7.80
N SER A 108 -17.09 6.54 8.14
CA SER A 108 -17.64 6.41 9.49
C SER A 108 -16.55 6.12 10.52
N GLY A 109 -16.79 6.46 11.78
CA GLY A 109 -15.87 6.15 12.87
C GLY A 109 -15.57 4.65 13.01
N LYS A 110 -16.56 3.79 12.73
CA LYS A 110 -16.40 2.32 12.70
C LYS A 110 -15.38 1.90 11.65
N HIS A 111 -15.46 2.45 10.43
CA HIS A 111 -14.54 2.14 9.34
C HIS A 111 -13.14 2.71 9.60
N ALA A 112 -13.04 3.92 10.20
CA ALA A 112 -11.77 4.48 10.61
C ALA A 112 -11.06 3.64 11.68
N ASP A 113 -11.80 3.17 12.69
CA ASP A 113 -11.28 2.28 13.74
C ASP A 113 -10.78 0.95 13.17
N ARG A 114 -11.53 0.35 12.25
CA ARG A 114 -11.16 -0.91 11.61
C ARG A 114 -9.94 -0.73 10.72
N ALA A 115 -9.90 0.32 9.91
CA ALA A 115 -8.76 0.64 9.07
C ALA A 115 -7.48 0.83 9.90
N TRP A 116 -7.56 1.61 10.98
CA TRP A 116 -6.42 1.79 11.87
C TRP A 116 -5.90 0.45 12.41
N LYS A 117 -6.80 -0.44 12.83
CA LYS A 117 -6.44 -1.77 13.32
C LYS A 117 -5.73 -2.61 12.24
N GLU A 118 -6.26 -2.66 11.02
CA GLU A 118 -5.64 -3.39 9.92
C GLU A 118 -4.23 -2.86 9.62
N TYR A 119 -4.04 -1.55 9.59
CA TYR A 119 -2.73 -0.95 9.32
C TYR A 119 -1.70 -1.16 10.43
N THR A 120 -2.11 -1.25 11.69
CA THR A 120 -1.19 -1.28 12.84
C THR A 120 -1.03 -2.66 13.48
N GLU A 121 -2.07 -3.49 13.48
CA GLU A 121 -2.09 -4.78 14.18
C GLU A 121 -1.95 -5.98 13.22
N GLU A 122 -2.18 -5.78 11.92
CA GLU A 122 -2.13 -6.83 10.91
C GLU A 122 -0.91 -6.71 9.98
N ASP A 123 0.15 -6.04 10.45
CA ASP A 123 1.44 -5.87 9.78
C ASP A 123 1.38 -5.24 8.38
N MET A 124 0.38 -4.38 8.11
CA MET A 124 0.31 -3.68 6.84
C MET A 124 1.30 -2.52 6.74
N PHE A 125 1.62 -1.87 7.89
CA PHE A 125 2.63 -0.82 7.96
C PHE A 125 3.69 -1.17 9.01
N SER A 126 4.95 -0.86 8.69
CA SER A 126 6.01 -0.85 9.70
C SER A 126 5.97 0.44 10.52
N ILE A 127 6.35 0.39 11.78
CA ILE A 127 6.28 1.53 12.71
C ILE A 127 7.16 2.72 12.29
N ASN A 128 8.21 2.47 11.56
CA ASN A 128 9.12 3.52 11.07
C ASN A 128 9.03 3.73 9.55
N GLY A 129 8.11 3.02 8.86
CA GLY A 129 7.96 3.10 7.42
C GLY A 129 9.05 2.34 6.65
N GLU A 130 9.65 1.31 7.25
CA GLU A 130 10.59 0.45 6.57
C GLU A 130 9.91 -0.31 5.42
N PHE A 131 10.66 -0.57 4.37
CA PHE A 131 10.22 -1.41 3.26
C PHE A 131 10.66 -2.87 3.46
N SER A 132 9.94 -3.80 2.82
CA SER A 132 10.30 -5.21 2.74
C SER A 132 11.05 -5.50 1.44
N ILE A 133 12.29 -6.01 1.53
CA ILE A 133 13.06 -6.46 0.36
C ILE A 133 12.32 -7.60 -0.34
N GLU A 134 11.81 -8.57 0.42
CA GLU A 134 11.02 -9.67 -0.12
C GLU A 134 9.75 -9.17 -0.80
N GLY A 135 9.10 -8.18 -0.21
CA GLY A 135 7.89 -7.57 -0.78
C GLY A 135 8.15 -6.84 -2.08
N ILE A 136 9.27 -6.13 -2.19
CA ILE A 136 9.68 -5.47 -3.44
C ILE A 136 10.09 -6.51 -4.47
N GLN A 137 10.78 -7.59 -4.07
CA GLN A 137 11.12 -8.69 -4.99
C GLN A 137 9.86 -9.36 -5.53
N CYS A 138 8.88 -9.64 -4.67
CA CYS A 138 7.57 -10.16 -5.08
C CYS A 138 6.91 -9.24 -6.12
N LEU A 139 6.89 -7.93 -5.90
CA LEU A 139 6.34 -6.97 -6.86
C LEU A 139 7.09 -7.00 -8.21
N ILE A 140 8.42 -7.13 -8.21
CA ILE A 140 9.25 -7.24 -9.42
C ILE A 140 8.89 -8.51 -10.19
N ASP A 141 8.83 -9.64 -9.51
CA ASP A 141 8.60 -10.96 -10.11
C ASP A 141 7.18 -11.07 -10.69
N GLU A 142 6.18 -10.64 -9.94
CA GLU A 142 4.79 -10.63 -10.39
C GLU A 142 4.55 -9.65 -11.55
N SER A 143 5.15 -8.46 -11.49
CA SER A 143 5.07 -7.50 -12.60
C SER A 143 5.70 -8.03 -13.89
N ALA A 144 6.76 -8.86 -13.78
CA ALA A 144 7.38 -9.52 -14.91
C ALA A 144 6.54 -10.70 -15.44
N LEU A 145 5.94 -11.47 -14.53
CA LEU A 145 5.09 -12.63 -14.84
C LEU A 145 3.86 -12.22 -15.66
N ILE A 146 3.16 -11.18 -15.22
CA ILE A 146 1.97 -10.65 -15.93
C ILE A 146 2.34 -9.80 -17.16
N ARG A 147 3.63 -9.73 -17.51
CA ARG A 147 4.18 -9.00 -18.66
C ARG A 147 3.96 -7.49 -18.66
N SER A 148 3.45 -6.91 -17.58
CA SER A 148 3.30 -5.47 -17.49
C SER A 148 4.66 -4.75 -17.54
N ILE A 149 5.71 -5.36 -16.97
CA ILE A 149 7.09 -4.87 -17.05
C ILE A 149 8.06 -6.04 -17.29
N ALA A 150 7.96 -6.65 -18.45
CA ALA A 150 8.76 -7.83 -18.83
C ALA A 150 10.30 -7.62 -18.69
N LYS A 151 10.79 -6.38 -18.85
CA LYS A 151 12.22 -6.05 -18.67
C LYS A 151 12.73 -6.19 -17.24
N ARG A 152 11.85 -6.32 -16.25
CA ARG A 152 12.21 -6.52 -14.84
C ARG A 152 12.49 -7.98 -14.47
N ARG A 153 12.22 -8.94 -15.35
CA ARG A 153 12.46 -10.35 -15.08
C ARG A 153 13.92 -10.60 -14.71
N GLY A 154 14.15 -11.28 -13.59
CA GLY A 154 15.48 -11.56 -13.05
C GLY A 154 16.21 -10.36 -12.46
N ARG A 155 15.52 -9.24 -12.18
CA ARG A 155 16.08 -8.09 -11.46
C ARG A 155 16.02 -8.34 -9.96
N ASN A 156 17.00 -7.82 -9.23
CA ASN A 156 17.10 -7.96 -7.79
C ASN A 156 16.52 -6.70 -7.11
N ALA A 157 15.65 -6.87 -6.12
CA ALA A 157 15.09 -5.76 -5.34
C ALA A 157 16.17 -4.88 -4.71
N ALA A 158 17.28 -5.47 -4.25
CA ALA A 158 18.40 -4.72 -3.66
C ALA A 158 19.00 -3.66 -4.60
N ASP A 159 18.87 -3.80 -5.91
CA ASP A 159 19.35 -2.82 -6.89
C ASP A 159 18.49 -1.54 -6.94
N TYR A 160 17.29 -1.59 -6.38
CA TYR A 160 16.29 -0.52 -6.45
C TYR A 160 16.01 0.15 -5.11
N VAL A 161 16.59 -0.34 -4.02
CA VAL A 161 16.32 0.17 -2.68
C VAL A 161 17.57 0.77 -2.07
N ASN A 162 17.38 1.80 -1.23
CA ASN A 162 18.43 2.38 -0.42
C ASN A 162 17.92 2.65 1.00
N SER A 163 18.32 1.81 1.94
CA SER A 163 17.96 1.92 3.36
C SER A 163 18.77 2.96 4.12
N GLN A 164 19.84 3.53 3.53
CA GLN A 164 20.72 4.47 4.21
C GLN A 164 19.93 5.66 4.79
N PHE A 165 19.02 6.23 4.00
CA PHE A 165 18.26 7.42 4.42
C PHE A 165 17.35 7.16 5.63
N ILE A 166 16.70 5.99 5.69
CA ILE A 166 15.88 5.64 6.85
C ILE A 166 16.76 5.32 8.06
N THR A 167 17.88 4.62 7.87
CA THR A 167 18.84 4.29 8.93
C THR A 167 19.45 5.55 9.55
N GLU A 168 19.90 6.49 8.72
CA GLU A 168 20.43 7.78 9.19
C GLU A 168 19.36 8.60 9.93
N ALA A 169 18.14 8.64 9.40
CA ALA A 169 17.04 9.37 10.04
C ALA A 169 16.67 8.77 11.41
N LEU A 170 16.69 7.44 11.55
CA LEU A 170 16.46 6.74 12.81
C LEU A 170 17.54 7.05 13.85
N GLY A 171 18.80 7.14 13.44
CA GLY A 171 19.91 7.53 14.32
C GLY A 171 19.85 8.97 14.83
N MET A 172 18.97 9.82 14.27
CA MET A 172 18.81 11.23 14.61
C MET A 172 17.52 11.53 15.42
N ILE A 173 16.71 10.53 15.73
CA ILE A 173 15.43 10.62 16.47
C ILE A 173 15.53 9.96 17.83
#